data_927e7094ef84cefc9e68dff031b63dca
#
_entry.id   927e7094ef84cefc9e68dff031b63dca
#
_cell.length_a   1.000
_cell.length_b   1.000
_cell.length_c   1.000
_cell.angle_alpha   90.00
_cell.angle_beta   90.00
_cell.angle_gamma   90.00
#
_symmetry.space_group_name_H-M   'P 1'
#
loop_
_entity.id
_entity.type
_entity.pdbx_description
1 polymer ?
#
loop_
_entity_poly.entity_id
_entity_poly.type
_entity_poly.pdbx_seq_one_letter_code
_entity_poly.pdbx_strand_id
1 'polypeptide(L)'
;MINGNDITKFPPHKRARAGLVYLPQESSVFRKLTVEDNVRAIAQTLGISRSEQDDLVKLRLEELGLTSLAKQKAHTLSGGERRRLEITRALVLDPDFLLLDEPFSGVDPKSVSEVNKIITNLKGKGMGILITDHNVRETLRIVDRAYLLYEGKVLAHGNAEFLISDPETRQKYLGEDFET
;
A
#
# COMPACT_ATOMS: atom_id res chain seq x y z
N MET A 1 2.82 17.97 -7.39
CA MET A 1 2.63 17.80 -8.85
C MET A 1 2.80 16.32 -9.19
N ILE A 2 2.00 15.77 -10.08
CA ILE A 2 2.15 14.40 -10.62
C ILE A 2 2.18 14.50 -12.12
N ASN A 3 3.21 13.91 -12.77
CA ASN A 3 3.40 13.96 -14.24
C ASN A 3 3.28 15.38 -14.81
N GLY A 4 3.84 16.37 -14.11
CA GLY A 4 3.78 17.78 -14.51
C GLY A 4 2.47 18.50 -14.17
N ASN A 5 1.44 17.80 -13.70
CA ASN A 5 0.13 18.38 -13.36
C ASN A 5 0.07 18.77 -11.88
N ASP A 6 -0.42 19.98 -11.59
CA ASP A 6 -0.73 20.40 -10.22
C ASP A 6 -2.07 19.80 -9.76
N ILE A 7 -2.00 18.87 -8.81
CA ILE A 7 -3.15 18.18 -8.23
C ILE A 7 -3.54 18.70 -6.85
N THR A 8 -2.97 19.83 -6.41
CA THR A 8 -3.13 20.35 -5.04
C THR A 8 -4.60 20.56 -4.67
N LYS A 9 -5.39 21.10 -5.61
CA LYS A 9 -6.82 21.37 -5.41
C LYS A 9 -7.74 20.22 -5.83
N PHE A 10 -7.18 19.09 -6.30
CA PHE A 10 -8.02 17.97 -6.76
C PHE A 10 -8.65 17.25 -5.57
N PRO A 11 -9.95 16.91 -5.66
CA PRO A 11 -10.58 16.00 -4.70
C PRO A 11 -9.99 14.59 -4.85
N PRO A 12 -10.11 13.71 -3.82
CA PRO A 12 -9.47 12.41 -3.80
C PRO A 12 -9.66 11.54 -5.05
N HIS A 13 -10.91 11.49 -5.58
CA HIS A 13 -11.20 10.68 -6.77
C HIS A 13 -10.49 11.21 -8.06
N LYS A 14 -10.24 12.51 -8.17
CA LYS A 14 -9.48 13.08 -9.30
C LYS A 14 -7.97 12.84 -9.12
N ARG A 15 -7.46 12.85 -7.88
CA ARG A 15 -6.07 12.47 -7.59
C ARG A 15 -5.81 11.01 -7.94
N ALA A 16 -6.75 10.12 -7.60
CA ALA A 16 -6.66 8.70 -7.94
C ALA A 16 -6.59 8.47 -9.46
N ARG A 17 -7.44 9.17 -10.22
CA ARG A 17 -7.40 9.14 -11.70
C ARG A 17 -6.18 9.80 -12.30
N ALA A 18 -5.51 10.68 -11.58
CA ALA A 18 -4.25 11.31 -11.99
C ALA A 18 -3.02 10.47 -11.57
N GLY A 19 -3.21 9.23 -11.12
CA GLY A 19 -2.14 8.31 -10.79
C GLY A 19 -1.71 8.30 -9.31
N LEU A 20 -2.40 9.02 -8.40
CA LEU A 20 -2.09 9.02 -6.97
C LEU A 20 -3.19 8.31 -6.18
N VAL A 21 -2.96 7.08 -5.75
CA VAL A 21 -3.91 6.30 -4.97
C VAL A 21 -3.47 6.21 -3.51
N TYR A 22 -4.44 6.34 -2.60
CA TYR A 22 -4.25 6.28 -1.16
C TYR A 22 -4.96 5.07 -0.56
N LEU A 23 -4.22 4.29 0.21
CA LEU A 23 -4.73 3.21 1.06
C LEU A 23 -4.69 3.66 2.52
N PRO A 24 -5.85 3.89 3.16
CA PRO A 24 -5.91 4.26 4.56
C PRO A 24 -5.55 3.09 5.48
N GLN A 25 -5.24 3.42 6.73
CA GLN A 25 -5.04 2.45 7.81
C GLN A 25 -6.32 1.61 8.05
N GLU A 26 -7.47 2.26 8.08
CA GLU A 26 -8.76 1.58 8.24
C GLU A 26 -9.17 0.84 6.98
N SER A 27 -9.72 -0.36 7.17
CA SER A 27 -10.13 -1.21 6.06
C SER A 27 -11.25 -0.56 5.22
N SER A 28 -10.98 -0.43 3.92
CA SER A 28 -11.88 0.18 2.94
C SER A 28 -12.68 -0.83 2.11
N VAL A 29 -12.60 -2.14 2.41
CA VAL A 29 -13.31 -3.17 1.62
C VAL A 29 -14.82 -3.15 1.82
N PHE A 30 -15.56 -3.44 0.77
CA PHE A 30 -17.01 -3.67 0.84
C PHE A 30 -17.27 -5.05 1.44
N ARG A 31 -17.45 -5.09 2.75
CA ARG A 31 -17.51 -6.34 3.55
C ARG A 31 -18.53 -7.36 3.07
N LYS A 32 -19.68 -6.91 2.53
CA LYS A 32 -20.76 -7.77 2.05
C LYS A 32 -20.59 -8.24 0.61
N LEU A 33 -19.68 -7.65 -0.15
CA LEU A 33 -19.36 -8.07 -1.50
C LEU A 33 -18.36 -9.23 -1.49
N THR A 34 -18.28 -9.98 -2.59
CA THR A 34 -17.21 -10.95 -2.81
C THR A 34 -15.88 -10.24 -3.05
N VAL A 35 -14.78 -10.99 -3.00
CA VAL A 35 -13.44 -10.48 -3.37
C VAL A 35 -13.46 -9.95 -4.80
N GLU A 36 -13.99 -10.72 -5.74
CA GLU A 36 -14.13 -10.33 -7.15
C GLU A 36 -15.00 -9.07 -7.30
N ASP A 37 -16.15 -9.00 -6.63
CA ASP A 37 -17.04 -7.85 -6.72
C ASP A 37 -16.41 -6.58 -6.14
N ASN A 38 -15.55 -6.70 -5.12
CA ASN A 38 -14.78 -5.59 -4.58
C ASN A 38 -13.84 -4.97 -5.63
N VAL A 39 -13.16 -5.80 -6.41
CA VAL A 39 -12.26 -5.36 -7.49
C VAL A 39 -13.07 -4.79 -8.65
N ARG A 40 -14.14 -5.49 -9.04
CA ARG A 40 -15.07 -5.09 -10.11
C ARG A 40 -15.70 -3.72 -9.86
N ALA A 41 -16.08 -3.43 -8.61
CA ALA A 41 -16.68 -2.14 -8.25
C ALA A 41 -15.75 -0.96 -8.60
N ILE A 42 -14.44 -1.14 -8.53
CA ILE A 42 -13.48 -0.12 -8.96
C ILE A 42 -13.36 -0.11 -10.49
N ALA A 43 -13.24 -1.29 -11.13
CA ALA A 43 -13.15 -1.41 -12.60
C ALA A 43 -14.32 -0.73 -13.32
N GLN A 44 -15.55 -0.80 -12.77
CA GLN A 44 -16.72 -0.12 -13.30
C GLN A 44 -16.58 1.40 -13.38
N THR A 45 -15.70 2.01 -12.58
CA THR A 45 -15.47 3.46 -12.60
C THR A 45 -14.57 3.92 -13.75
N LEU A 46 -13.97 2.98 -14.51
CA LEU A 46 -13.01 3.30 -15.58
C LEU A 46 -13.68 3.61 -16.93
N GLY A 47 -14.98 3.31 -17.08
CA GLY A 47 -15.69 3.54 -18.34
C GLY A 47 -15.29 2.60 -19.48
N ILE A 48 -14.63 1.47 -19.18
CA ILE A 48 -14.26 0.41 -20.12
C ILE A 48 -15.40 -0.59 -20.29
N SER A 49 -15.36 -1.39 -21.36
CA SER A 49 -16.38 -2.41 -21.65
C SER A 49 -16.42 -3.50 -20.58
N ARG A 50 -17.52 -4.25 -20.52
CA ARG A 50 -17.67 -5.35 -19.55
C ARG A 50 -16.61 -6.44 -19.72
N SER A 51 -16.27 -6.77 -20.96
CA SER A 51 -15.21 -7.76 -21.25
C SER A 51 -13.86 -7.28 -20.70
N GLU A 52 -13.50 -6.02 -20.96
CA GLU A 52 -12.25 -5.44 -20.43
C GLU A 52 -12.24 -5.39 -18.90
N GLN A 53 -13.41 -5.13 -18.26
CA GLN A 53 -13.53 -5.20 -16.80
C GLN A 53 -13.29 -6.62 -16.28
N ASP A 54 -13.84 -7.64 -16.96
CA ASP A 54 -13.68 -9.05 -16.57
C ASP A 54 -12.20 -9.47 -16.67
N ASP A 55 -11.52 -9.11 -17.75
CA ASP A 55 -10.10 -9.38 -17.96
C ASP A 55 -9.23 -8.68 -16.92
N LEU A 56 -9.51 -7.39 -16.65
CA LEU A 56 -8.79 -6.61 -15.65
C LEU A 56 -8.96 -7.18 -14.24
N VAL A 57 -10.19 -7.54 -13.86
CA VAL A 57 -10.47 -8.14 -12.55
C VAL A 57 -9.71 -9.46 -12.40
N LYS A 58 -9.74 -10.33 -13.40
CA LYS A 58 -9.01 -11.59 -13.41
C LYS A 58 -7.51 -11.36 -13.24
N LEU A 59 -6.93 -10.46 -14.05
CA LEU A 59 -5.51 -10.10 -13.99
C LEU A 59 -5.10 -9.64 -12.59
N ARG A 60 -5.86 -8.73 -12.00
CA ARG A 60 -5.53 -8.16 -10.68
C ARG A 60 -5.67 -9.18 -9.55
N LEU A 61 -6.63 -10.09 -9.62
CA LEU A 61 -6.77 -11.18 -8.65
C LEU A 61 -5.62 -12.19 -8.76
N GLU A 62 -5.19 -12.52 -9.97
CA GLU A 62 -4.04 -13.41 -10.21
C GLU A 62 -2.74 -12.79 -9.70
N GLU A 63 -2.50 -11.51 -9.99
CA GLU A 63 -1.28 -10.77 -9.61
C GLU A 63 -1.02 -10.80 -8.10
N LEU A 64 -2.06 -10.74 -7.27
CA LEU A 64 -1.95 -10.74 -5.81
C LEU A 64 -2.42 -12.05 -5.13
N GLY A 65 -2.57 -13.13 -5.91
CA GLY A 65 -2.87 -14.47 -5.38
C GLY A 65 -4.24 -14.58 -4.72
N LEU A 66 -5.25 -13.86 -5.23
CA LEU A 66 -6.61 -13.84 -4.69
C LEU A 66 -7.62 -14.66 -5.52
N THR A 67 -7.19 -15.32 -6.60
CA THR A 67 -8.07 -16.04 -7.52
C THR A 67 -8.89 -17.13 -6.82
N SER A 68 -8.28 -17.91 -5.91
CA SER A 68 -8.98 -18.95 -5.15
C SER A 68 -10.02 -18.39 -4.17
N LEU A 69 -9.91 -17.13 -3.81
CA LEU A 69 -10.80 -16.43 -2.87
C LEU A 69 -11.87 -15.60 -3.58
N ALA A 70 -11.86 -15.54 -4.93
CA ALA A 70 -12.66 -14.62 -5.73
C ALA A 70 -14.16 -14.60 -5.34
N LYS A 71 -14.74 -15.75 -5.04
CA LYS A 71 -16.15 -15.91 -4.68
C LYS A 71 -16.46 -15.79 -3.18
N GLN A 72 -15.43 -15.69 -2.34
CA GLN A 72 -15.62 -15.50 -0.90
C GLN A 72 -16.06 -14.08 -0.58
N LYS A 73 -16.86 -13.93 0.49
CA LYS A 73 -17.24 -12.60 0.98
C LYS A 73 -16.07 -11.94 1.71
N ALA A 74 -15.85 -10.65 1.47
CA ALA A 74 -14.69 -9.93 2.03
C ALA A 74 -14.64 -9.91 3.57
N HIS A 75 -15.76 -10.07 4.25
CA HIS A 75 -15.78 -10.15 5.72
C HIS A 75 -15.21 -11.46 6.28
N THR A 76 -15.06 -12.51 5.47
CA THR A 76 -14.50 -13.80 5.89
C THR A 76 -12.97 -13.87 5.73
N LEU A 77 -12.36 -12.86 5.11
CA LEU A 77 -10.93 -12.81 4.86
C LEU A 77 -10.14 -12.57 6.16
N SER A 78 -8.97 -13.22 6.26
CA SER A 78 -7.95 -12.87 7.24
C SER A 78 -7.45 -11.43 7.06
N GLY A 79 -6.70 -10.90 8.04
CA GLY A 79 -6.11 -9.55 7.96
C GLY A 79 -5.23 -9.38 6.72
N GLY A 80 -4.34 -10.34 6.47
CA GLY A 80 -3.43 -10.32 5.31
C GLY A 80 -4.15 -10.45 3.97
N GLU A 81 -5.14 -11.34 3.85
CA GLU A 81 -5.95 -11.47 2.63
C GLU A 81 -6.75 -10.20 2.36
N ARG A 82 -7.28 -9.58 3.41
CA ARG A 82 -7.98 -8.30 3.30
C ARG A 82 -7.06 -7.19 2.83
N ARG A 83 -5.84 -7.10 3.38
CA ARG A 83 -4.84 -6.11 2.95
C ARG A 83 -4.44 -6.33 1.49
N ARG A 84 -4.26 -7.57 1.06
CA ARG A 84 -4.03 -7.88 -0.36
C ARG A 84 -5.20 -7.43 -1.24
N LEU A 85 -6.45 -7.65 -0.81
CA LEU A 85 -7.62 -7.17 -1.54
C LEU A 85 -7.67 -5.64 -1.66
N GLU A 86 -7.31 -4.92 -0.61
CA GLU A 86 -7.22 -3.44 -0.64
C GLU A 86 -6.18 -2.96 -1.64
N ILE A 87 -4.99 -3.55 -1.64
CA ILE A 87 -3.95 -3.24 -2.62
C ILE A 87 -4.43 -3.61 -4.03
N THR A 88 -5.07 -4.78 -4.22
CA THR A 88 -5.63 -5.20 -5.51
C THR A 88 -6.59 -4.16 -6.06
N ARG A 89 -7.50 -3.64 -5.22
CA ARG A 89 -8.44 -2.57 -5.61
C ARG A 89 -7.73 -1.28 -6.01
N ALA A 90 -6.68 -0.90 -5.31
CA ALA A 90 -5.87 0.26 -5.65
C ALA A 90 -5.20 0.12 -7.02
N LEU A 91 -4.68 -1.06 -7.33
CA LEU A 91 -3.99 -1.36 -8.59
C LEU A 91 -4.93 -1.39 -9.82
N VAL A 92 -6.24 -1.48 -9.64
CA VAL A 92 -7.21 -1.38 -10.75
C VAL A 92 -7.08 -0.05 -11.49
N LEU A 93 -6.70 1.03 -10.78
CA LEU A 93 -6.53 2.37 -11.34
C LEU A 93 -5.17 2.58 -12.03
N ASP A 94 -4.31 1.55 -12.03
CA ASP A 94 -2.95 1.60 -12.57
C ASP A 94 -2.15 2.84 -12.11
N PRO A 95 -1.94 3.00 -10.79
CA PRO A 95 -1.36 4.23 -10.24
C PRO A 95 0.13 4.35 -10.51
N ASP A 96 0.61 5.59 -10.70
CA ASP A 96 2.05 5.92 -10.69
C ASP A 96 2.61 5.96 -9.27
N PHE A 97 1.76 6.37 -8.30
CA PHE A 97 2.12 6.52 -6.88
C PHE A 97 1.06 5.90 -5.98
N LEU A 98 1.53 5.11 -5.01
CA LEU A 98 0.73 4.48 -3.98
C LEU A 98 1.12 5.01 -2.60
N LEU A 99 0.15 5.58 -1.88
CA LEU A 99 0.31 6.02 -0.50
C LEU A 99 -0.27 4.94 0.41
N LEU A 100 0.55 4.35 1.28
CA LEU A 100 0.19 3.29 2.22
C LEU A 100 0.28 3.84 3.64
N ASP A 101 -0.87 3.93 4.30
CA ASP A 101 -0.95 4.37 5.68
C ASP A 101 -1.03 3.16 6.61
N GLU A 102 -0.01 3.00 7.45
CA GLU A 102 0.17 1.87 8.37
C GLU A 102 -0.16 0.49 7.76
N PRO A 103 0.50 0.09 6.64
CA PRO A 103 0.16 -1.13 5.92
C PRO A 103 0.36 -2.41 6.73
N PHE A 104 1.11 -2.37 7.82
CA PHE A 104 1.43 -3.51 8.68
C PHE A 104 0.59 -3.57 9.96
N SER A 105 -0.23 -2.54 10.22
CA SER A 105 -1.06 -2.47 11.42
C SER A 105 -2.13 -3.58 11.44
N GLY A 106 -2.21 -4.30 12.56
CA GLY A 106 -3.21 -5.38 12.73
C GLY A 106 -3.02 -6.60 11.82
N VAL A 107 -1.84 -6.76 11.24
CA VAL A 107 -1.47 -7.88 10.34
C VAL A 107 -0.52 -8.82 11.08
N ASP A 108 -0.73 -10.14 10.95
CA ASP A 108 0.16 -11.13 11.55
C ASP A 108 1.54 -11.16 10.84
N PRO A 109 2.62 -11.62 11.52
CA PRO A 109 3.98 -11.56 10.95
C PRO A 109 4.16 -12.26 9.60
N LYS A 110 3.44 -13.34 9.34
CA LYS A 110 3.49 -14.06 8.06
C LYS A 110 2.88 -13.19 6.96
N SER A 111 1.73 -12.60 7.23
CA SER A 111 1.05 -11.70 6.30
C SER A 111 1.83 -10.39 6.07
N VAL A 112 2.54 -9.87 7.07
CA VAL A 112 3.47 -8.74 6.91
C VAL A 112 4.53 -9.07 5.85
N SER A 113 5.14 -10.26 5.92
CA SER A 113 6.12 -10.70 4.92
C SER A 113 5.53 -10.78 3.50
N GLU A 114 4.27 -11.22 3.37
CA GLU A 114 3.57 -11.24 2.08
C GLU A 114 3.31 -9.83 1.53
N VAL A 115 2.86 -8.91 2.37
CA VAL A 115 2.65 -7.50 2.01
C VAL A 115 3.97 -6.84 1.59
N ASN A 116 5.07 -7.10 2.32
CA ASN A 116 6.41 -6.62 1.98
C ASN A 116 6.85 -7.09 0.59
N LYS A 117 6.62 -8.36 0.25
CA LYS A 117 6.93 -8.89 -1.09
C LYS A 117 6.12 -8.19 -2.18
N ILE A 118 4.84 -7.91 -1.94
CA ILE A 118 4.00 -7.17 -2.88
C ILE A 118 4.55 -5.76 -3.09
N ILE A 119 4.84 -5.02 -2.01
CA ILE A 119 5.39 -3.66 -2.08
C ILE A 119 6.71 -3.64 -2.84
N THR A 120 7.63 -4.57 -2.53
CA THR A 120 8.93 -4.69 -3.21
C THR A 120 8.75 -4.99 -4.71
N ASN A 121 7.81 -5.86 -5.07
CA ASN A 121 7.51 -6.17 -6.47
C ASN A 121 6.94 -4.95 -7.23
N LEU A 122 6.00 -4.22 -6.61
CA LEU A 122 5.44 -3.00 -7.20
C LEU A 122 6.50 -1.91 -7.40
N LYS A 123 7.39 -1.73 -6.41
CA LYS A 123 8.56 -0.84 -6.52
C LYS A 123 9.46 -1.27 -7.68
N GLY A 124 9.75 -2.56 -7.81
CA GLY A 124 10.54 -3.11 -8.92
C GLY A 124 9.94 -2.88 -10.31
N LYS A 125 8.62 -2.70 -10.40
CA LYS A 125 7.91 -2.30 -11.63
C LYS A 125 7.93 -0.79 -11.89
N GLY A 126 8.61 0.02 -11.06
CA GLY A 126 8.75 1.47 -11.23
C GLY A 126 7.67 2.30 -10.53
N MET A 127 6.80 1.70 -9.73
CA MET A 127 5.79 2.42 -8.97
C MET A 127 6.42 3.22 -7.82
N GLY A 128 6.08 4.49 -7.68
CA GLY A 128 6.44 5.30 -6.52
C GLY A 128 5.59 4.89 -5.31
N ILE A 129 6.22 4.60 -4.16
CA ILE A 129 5.50 4.16 -2.96
C ILE A 129 5.92 5.02 -1.78
N LEU A 130 4.95 5.62 -1.10
CA LEU A 130 5.14 6.29 0.18
C LEU A 130 4.44 5.48 1.27
N ILE A 131 5.18 5.15 2.33
CA ILE A 131 4.69 4.38 3.48
C ILE A 131 4.79 5.25 4.72
N THR A 132 3.74 5.31 5.51
CA THR A 132 3.76 5.74 6.91
C THR A 132 3.52 4.52 7.77
N ASP A 133 4.40 4.23 8.74
CA ASP A 133 4.20 3.11 9.68
C ASP A 133 5.02 3.35 10.95
N HIS A 134 4.54 2.84 12.05
CA HIS A 134 5.25 2.81 13.33
C HIS A 134 6.11 1.55 13.48
N ASN A 135 5.96 0.54 12.63
CA ASN A 135 6.81 -0.64 12.58
C ASN A 135 8.09 -0.33 11.79
N VAL A 136 9.03 0.32 12.47
CA VAL A 136 10.27 0.81 11.87
C VAL A 136 11.08 -0.31 11.23
N ARG A 137 11.18 -1.46 11.92
CA ARG A 137 11.97 -2.61 11.45
C ARG A 137 11.49 -3.10 10.08
N GLU A 138 10.20 -3.34 9.94
CA GLU A 138 9.64 -3.83 8.67
C GLU A 138 9.69 -2.76 7.58
N THR A 139 9.48 -1.50 7.95
CA THR A 139 9.55 -0.38 7.00
C THR A 139 10.95 -0.18 6.45
N LEU A 140 11.97 -0.13 7.31
CA LEU A 140 13.36 0.10 6.88
C LEU A 140 13.92 -1.01 5.98
N ARG A 141 13.35 -2.22 6.03
CA ARG A 141 13.75 -3.34 5.15
C ARG A 141 13.37 -3.15 3.67
N ILE A 142 12.37 -2.32 3.38
CA ILE A 142 11.79 -2.25 2.04
C ILE A 142 11.90 -0.87 1.38
N VAL A 143 12.19 0.19 2.17
CA VAL A 143 12.29 1.54 1.65
C VAL A 143 13.71 1.87 1.20
N ASP A 144 13.82 2.71 0.16
CA ASP A 144 15.13 3.24 -0.28
C ASP A 144 15.56 4.42 0.59
N ARG A 145 14.58 5.15 1.14
CA ARG A 145 14.79 6.35 1.96
C ARG A 145 13.66 6.51 2.94
N ALA A 146 13.98 6.90 4.17
CA ALA A 146 12.99 7.22 5.19
C ALA A 146 13.20 8.60 5.80
N TYR A 147 12.14 9.16 6.33
CA TYR A 147 12.11 10.36 7.15
C TYR A 147 11.56 9.98 8.52
N LEU A 148 12.33 10.24 9.55
CA LEU A 148 11.93 10.00 10.92
C LEU A 148 11.31 11.27 11.48
N LEU A 149 10.06 11.18 11.88
CA LEU A 149 9.32 12.30 12.49
C LEU A 149 9.30 12.13 14.00
N TYR A 150 9.74 13.17 14.72
CA TYR A 150 9.72 13.22 16.17
C TYR A 150 9.24 14.61 16.62
N GLU A 151 8.25 14.66 17.52
CA GLU A 151 7.65 15.91 18.02
C GLU A 151 7.27 16.93 16.92
N GLY A 152 6.71 16.42 15.81
CA GLY A 152 6.25 17.25 14.70
C GLY A 152 7.36 17.80 13.79
N LYS A 153 8.60 17.34 13.94
CA LYS A 153 9.77 17.75 13.13
C LYS A 153 10.44 16.53 12.51
N VAL A 154 11.14 16.75 11.40
CA VAL A 154 12.03 15.72 10.83
C VAL A 154 13.27 15.67 11.72
N LEU A 155 13.43 14.57 12.47
CA LEU A 155 14.59 14.30 13.31
C LEU A 155 15.80 13.90 12.45
N ALA A 156 15.59 12.92 11.55
CA ALA A 156 16.61 12.42 10.65
C ALA A 156 15.97 11.95 9.35
N HIS A 157 16.74 11.86 8.27
CA HIS A 157 16.32 11.27 7.02
C HIS A 157 17.50 10.66 6.26
N GLY A 158 17.28 9.56 5.58
CA GLY A 158 18.32 8.86 4.83
C GLY A 158 17.91 7.44 4.46
N ASN A 159 18.86 6.62 4.06
CA ASN A 159 18.66 5.19 3.89
C ASN A 159 18.63 4.47 5.26
N ALA A 160 18.25 3.21 5.27
CA ALA A 160 18.13 2.42 6.51
C ALA A 160 19.45 2.37 7.30
N GLU A 161 20.57 2.13 6.62
CA GLU A 161 21.89 2.03 7.24
C GLU A 161 22.28 3.31 7.99
N PHE A 162 22.08 4.47 7.37
CA PHE A 162 22.30 5.76 8.01
C PHE A 162 21.44 5.94 9.27
N LEU A 163 20.12 5.69 9.16
CA LEU A 163 19.19 5.91 10.27
C LEU A 163 19.46 4.97 11.46
N ILE A 164 19.89 3.74 11.20
CA ILE A 164 20.21 2.76 12.24
C ILE A 164 21.51 3.10 12.95
N SER A 165 22.48 3.70 12.25
CA SER A 165 23.77 4.08 12.81
C SER A 165 23.79 5.45 13.49
N ASP A 166 22.80 6.31 13.21
CA ASP A 166 22.74 7.67 13.74
C ASP A 166 22.47 7.68 15.26
N PRO A 167 23.38 8.25 16.09
CA PRO A 167 23.26 8.23 17.54
C PRO A 167 21.99 8.92 18.06
N GLU A 168 21.59 10.03 17.45
CA GLU A 168 20.39 10.78 17.87
C GLU A 168 19.12 10.00 17.57
N THR A 169 19.06 9.32 16.41
CA THR A 169 17.98 8.42 16.02
C THR A 169 17.85 7.25 16.98
N ARG A 170 18.97 6.62 17.35
CA ARG A 170 18.98 5.52 18.34
C ARG A 170 18.48 5.99 19.69
N GLN A 171 19.03 7.06 20.21
CA GLN A 171 18.71 7.58 21.55
C GLN A 171 17.23 7.98 21.68
N LYS A 172 16.70 8.68 20.68
CA LYS A 172 15.36 9.30 20.78
C LYS A 172 14.21 8.41 20.26
N TYR A 173 14.50 7.44 19.39
CA TYR A 173 13.44 6.74 18.69
C TYR A 173 13.63 5.21 18.59
N LEU A 174 14.77 4.71 18.16
CA LEU A 174 14.96 3.28 17.93
C LEU A 174 15.25 2.48 19.20
N GLY A 175 15.92 3.08 20.18
CA GLY A 175 16.52 2.39 21.32
C GLY A 175 17.94 1.86 20.99
N GLU A 176 18.74 1.67 22.05
CA GLU A 176 20.16 1.24 21.89
C GLU A 176 20.29 -0.18 21.32
N ASP A 177 19.36 -1.07 21.64
CA ASP A 177 19.34 -2.48 21.23
C ASP A 177 18.64 -2.73 19.90
N PHE A 178 18.34 -1.70 19.13
CA PHE A 178 17.63 -1.86 17.84
C PHE A 178 18.52 -2.57 16.82
N GLU A 179 18.02 -3.73 16.33
CA GLU A 179 18.56 -4.51 15.21
C GLU A 179 17.52 -4.69 14.12
N THR A 180 17.91 -4.76 12.85
CA THR A 180 17.00 -4.97 11.68
C THR A 180 16.82 -6.44 11.34
#